data_7f90725458fe5beed82cb1a714c1d1f8
#
_entry.id   7f90725458fe5beed82cb1a714c1d1f8
#
_cell.length_a   1.000
_cell.length_b   1.000
_cell.length_c   1.000
_cell.angle_alpha   90.00
_cell.angle_beta   90.00
_cell.angle_gamma   90.00
#
_symmetry.space_group_name_H-M   'P 1'
#
loop_
_entity.id
_entity.type
_entity.pdbx_description
1 polymer ?
#
loop_
_entity_poly.entity_id
_entity_poly.type
_entity_poly.pdbx_seq_one_letter_code
_entity_poly.pdbx_strand_id
1 'polypeptide(L)'
;MKKITFLSLFIATTFFCQTNTEVHVFDIIKTEKGYDLKNGINISNNAGYDSQPYFYDDNNVLFASTRNKNTDIIIYNLKTNTKRFISDTPNGGEFSPQRIPKSNDISAVRLDDDGLQRFYQYDFKSEINKEIIPDLKVAYPSWFDKNTMIAVAIVHDSLELFLCDLKKKTNFSIAKNIGRSVHRIPNTNLMSFISKENKDSWLLKSLNPENKEIKTITSLKLQEDVTWLPNETLLISRDNYIYKFDPEKDKTPSLFFSSADDNINNISRIAVNSDGTKLALVAEVSPEYLAQEQFEGYNKRNINAFLKPYAKDVKVYRFPNNLEYEGLENMRTRYEGFFKNTADLHCELIKRIVHKNQVIDHELVTANGKTRKAVAIYTTENGKIVSVTFM
;
A
#
# COMPACT_ATOMS: atom_id res chain seq x y z
N MET A 1 3.48 -49.98 -32.69
CA MET A 1 2.84 -48.66 -32.56
C MET A 1 3.02 -48.17 -31.12
N LYS A 2 3.95 -47.25 -30.85
CA LYS A 2 4.15 -46.66 -29.51
C LYS A 2 3.24 -45.42 -29.42
N LYS A 3 2.31 -45.45 -28.47
CA LYS A 3 1.46 -44.29 -28.11
C LYS A 3 2.31 -43.29 -27.32
N ILE A 4 2.54 -42.11 -27.87
CA ILE A 4 3.13 -40.97 -27.18
C ILE A 4 1.98 -40.22 -26.51
N THR A 5 1.94 -40.28 -25.20
CA THR A 5 1.01 -39.48 -24.41
C THR A 5 1.63 -38.10 -24.19
N PHE A 6 1.05 -37.06 -24.79
CA PHE A 6 1.41 -35.68 -24.53
C PHE A 6 0.83 -35.27 -23.13
N LEU A 7 1.70 -35.07 -22.20
CA LEU A 7 1.36 -34.50 -20.89
C LEU A 7 1.44 -32.95 -21.01
N SER A 8 0.29 -32.30 -21.19
CA SER A 8 0.20 -30.85 -21.19
C SER A 8 0.38 -30.36 -19.75
N LEU A 9 1.55 -29.77 -19.49
CA LEU A 9 1.84 -29.07 -18.23
C LEU A 9 1.07 -27.74 -18.26
N PHE A 10 -0.05 -27.66 -17.57
CA PHE A 10 -0.71 -26.38 -17.27
C PHE A 10 0.13 -25.63 -16.25
N ILE A 11 0.93 -24.69 -16.70
CA ILE A 11 1.57 -23.69 -15.83
C ILE A 11 0.45 -22.73 -15.40
N ALA A 12 -0.08 -22.93 -14.22
CA ALA A 12 -0.95 -21.94 -13.55
C ALA A 12 -0.06 -20.75 -13.19
N THR A 13 -0.05 -19.71 -14.02
CA THR A 13 0.48 -18.41 -13.64
C THR A 13 -0.46 -17.82 -12.59
N THR A 14 -0.07 -17.91 -11.33
CA THR A 14 -0.73 -17.15 -10.27
C THR A 14 -0.44 -15.68 -10.49
N PHE A 15 -1.38 -14.98 -11.11
CA PHE A 15 -1.38 -13.52 -11.08
C PHE A 15 -1.58 -13.11 -9.62
N PHE A 16 -0.53 -12.64 -8.96
CA PHE A 16 -0.67 -11.89 -7.73
C PHE A 16 -1.38 -10.58 -8.11
N CYS A 17 -2.68 -10.54 -7.89
CA CYS A 17 -3.42 -9.29 -7.97
C CYS A 17 -2.91 -8.40 -6.82
N GLN A 18 -2.22 -7.32 -7.15
CA GLN A 18 -1.81 -6.34 -6.16
C GLN A 18 -3.06 -5.68 -5.56
N THR A 19 -3.10 -5.59 -4.23
CA THR A 19 -4.20 -4.95 -3.50
C THR A 19 -4.35 -3.50 -3.94
N ASN A 20 -5.59 -3.03 -4.10
CA ASN A 20 -5.86 -1.62 -4.35
C ASN A 20 -5.62 -0.83 -3.06
N THR A 21 -4.54 -0.08 -3.04
CA THR A 21 -4.08 0.69 -1.89
C THR A 21 -3.85 2.15 -2.28
N GLU A 22 -4.02 3.04 -1.30
CA GLU A 22 -3.88 4.47 -1.47
C GLU A 22 -2.84 5.02 -0.50
N VAL A 23 -2.15 6.07 -0.92
CA VAL A 23 -1.19 6.80 -0.09
C VAL A 23 -1.85 8.05 0.49
N HIS A 24 -1.89 8.13 1.81
CA HIS A 24 -2.42 9.27 2.56
C HIS A 24 -1.27 10.00 3.27
N VAL A 25 -1.39 11.33 3.39
CA VAL A 25 -0.47 12.16 4.15
C VAL A 25 -1.24 12.95 5.20
N PHE A 26 -0.74 12.97 6.43
CA PHE A 26 -1.28 13.68 7.58
C PHE A 26 -0.26 14.63 8.15
N ASP A 27 -0.74 15.70 8.78
CA ASP A 27 0.05 16.52 9.68
C ASP A 27 0.14 15.85 11.06
N ILE A 28 1.36 15.75 11.60
CA ILE A 28 1.59 15.33 12.99
C ILE A 28 1.54 16.58 13.88
N ILE A 29 0.53 16.67 14.71
CA ILE A 29 0.34 17.79 15.64
C ILE A 29 0.71 17.33 17.05
N LYS A 30 1.69 17.98 17.66
CA LYS A 30 2.03 17.73 19.07
C LYS A 30 0.98 18.41 19.97
N THR A 31 0.42 17.63 20.89
CA THR A 31 -0.59 18.09 21.85
C THR A 31 -0.11 17.86 23.28
N GLU A 32 -0.80 18.41 24.27
CA GLU A 32 -0.50 18.16 25.69
C GLU A 32 -0.61 16.67 26.08
N LYS A 33 -1.46 15.91 25.37
CA LYS A 33 -1.70 14.47 25.58
C LYS A 33 -0.82 13.55 24.73
N GLY A 34 0.08 14.12 23.91
CA GLY A 34 0.95 13.38 22.99
C GLY A 34 0.92 13.90 21.58
N TYR A 35 0.45 13.11 20.63
CA TYR A 35 0.37 13.47 19.21
C TYR A 35 -1.04 13.23 18.67
N ASP A 36 -1.41 13.98 17.65
CA ASP A 36 -2.64 13.82 16.88
C ASP A 36 -2.32 13.91 15.39
N LEU A 37 -3.04 13.17 14.53
CA LEU A 37 -2.95 13.29 13.10
C LEU A 37 -4.12 14.08 12.55
N LYS A 38 -3.84 15.11 11.76
CA LYS A 38 -4.86 16.01 11.17
C LYS A 38 -4.59 16.25 9.68
N ASN A 39 -5.56 16.90 9.05
CA ASN A 39 -5.46 17.35 7.66
C ASN A 39 -5.07 16.23 6.70
N GLY A 40 -5.66 15.04 6.90
CA GLY A 40 -5.41 13.87 6.04
C GLY A 40 -5.82 14.14 4.59
N ILE A 41 -4.91 13.89 3.67
CA ILE A 41 -5.17 13.97 2.21
C ILE A 41 -4.75 12.67 1.53
N ASN A 42 -5.58 12.16 0.64
CA ASN A 42 -5.20 11.09 -0.28
C ASN A 42 -4.41 11.70 -1.45
N ILE A 43 -3.12 11.38 -1.55
CA ILE A 43 -2.23 11.93 -2.58
C ILE A 43 -2.10 11.04 -3.82
N SER A 44 -2.48 9.78 -3.73
CA SER A 44 -2.49 8.86 -4.87
C SER A 44 -3.79 8.97 -5.66
N ASN A 45 -4.94 8.76 -5.03
CA ASN A 45 -6.26 8.79 -5.63
C ASN A 45 -6.29 8.12 -7.01
N ASN A 46 -5.90 6.85 -7.04
CA ASN A 46 -5.65 6.09 -8.25
C ASN A 46 -6.16 4.65 -8.07
N ALA A 47 -6.62 4.03 -9.14
CA ALA A 47 -7.00 2.62 -9.09
C ALA A 47 -5.77 1.72 -9.22
N GLY A 48 -5.56 0.83 -8.28
CA GLY A 48 -4.47 -0.15 -8.29
C GLY A 48 -3.56 -0.06 -7.07
N TYR A 49 -2.31 -0.41 -7.24
CA TYR A 49 -1.32 -0.44 -6.19
C TYR A 49 -0.61 0.91 -6.09
N ASP A 50 -0.84 1.64 -5.00
CA ASP A 50 -0.12 2.85 -4.62
C ASP A 50 0.51 2.60 -3.24
N SER A 51 1.85 2.67 -3.13
CA SER A 51 2.53 2.15 -1.94
C SER A 51 3.94 2.70 -1.76
N GLN A 52 4.56 2.33 -0.63
CA GLN A 52 5.95 2.58 -0.30
C GLN A 52 6.31 4.07 -0.34
N PRO A 53 5.58 4.92 0.42
CA PRO A 53 5.85 6.34 0.47
C PRO A 53 7.22 6.62 1.10
N TYR A 54 7.89 7.64 0.56
CA TYR A 54 9.15 8.16 1.07
C TYR A 54 9.17 9.69 0.93
N PHE A 55 9.46 10.41 1.98
CA PHE A 55 9.62 11.86 1.91
C PHE A 55 10.95 12.22 1.21
N TYR A 56 10.86 12.72 -0.02
CA TYR A 56 12.02 13.22 -0.76
C TYR A 56 12.60 14.46 -0.08
N ASP A 57 11.72 15.33 0.39
CA ASP A 57 11.93 16.46 1.28
C ASP A 57 10.61 16.78 2.02
N ASP A 58 10.55 17.87 2.81
CA ASP A 58 9.37 18.20 3.62
C ASP A 58 8.11 18.56 2.81
N ASN A 59 8.24 18.79 1.50
CA ASN A 59 7.12 19.15 0.62
C ASN A 59 6.84 18.12 -0.48
N ASN A 60 7.71 17.15 -0.66
CA ASN A 60 7.61 16.19 -1.75
C ASN A 60 7.64 14.76 -1.24
N VAL A 61 6.68 13.95 -1.69
CA VAL A 61 6.56 12.53 -1.36
C VAL A 61 6.75 11.69 -2.62
N LEU A 62 7.68 10.75 -2.57
CA LEU A 62 7.84 9.69 -3.57
C LEU A 62 6.97 8.50 -3.19
N PHE A 63 6.40 7.82 -4.16
CA PHE A 63 5.75 6.52 -3.95
C PHE A 63 5.67 5.73 -5.26
N ALA A 64 5.47 4.41 -5.13
CA ALA A 64 5.18 3.54 -6.25
C ALA A 64 3.69 3.64 -6.59
N SER A 65 3.32 3.80 -7.86
CA SER A 65 1.93 4.02 -8.30
C SER A 65 1.62 3.28 -9.59
N THR A 66 0.45 2.64 -9.63
CA THR A 66 0.01 1.94 -10.84
C THR A 66 -0.31 2.92 -11.97
N ARG A 67 0.29 2.68 -13.15
CA ARG A 67 0.00 3.36 -14.40
C ARG A 67 0.00 2.36 -15.56
N ASN A 68 -1.08 2.33 -16.35
CA ASN A 68 -1.18 1.47 -17.55
C ASN A 68 -0.85 -0.02 -17.31
N LYS A 69 -1.21 -0.58 -16.15
CA LYS A 69 -0.93 -1.95 -15.65
C LYS A 69 0.50 -2.17 -15.13
N ASN A 70 1.38 -1.20 -15.22
CA ASN A 70 2.70 -1.23 -14.61
C ASN A 70 2.71 -0.43 -13.31
N THR A 71 3.81 -0.47 -12.58
CA THR A 71 4.03 0.36 -11.39
C THR A 71 5.21 1.28 -11.67
N ASP A 72 4.99 2.58 -11.56
CA ASP A 72 6.02 3.61 -11.78
C ASP A 72 6.24 4.45 -10.53
N ILE A 73 7.36 5.15 -10.44
CA ILE A 73 7.63 6.10 -9.36
C ILE A 73 6.98 7.43 -9.66
N ILE A 74 6.20 7.91 -8.70
CA ILE A 74 5.62 9.26 -8.68
C ILE A 74 6.33 10.11 -7.62
N ILE A 75 6.47 11.41 -7.91
CA ILE A 75 6.68 12.46 -6.91
C ILE A 75 5.44 13.35 -6.83
N TYR A 76 4.93 13.54 -5.62
CA TYR A 76 3.81 14.41 -5.32
C TYR A 76 4.27 15.63 -4.52
N ASN A 77 3.91 16.83 -4.96
CA ASN A 77 4.21 18.06 -4.23
C ASN A 77 3.03 18.48 -3.36
N LEU A 78 3.23 18.51 -2.05
CA LEU A 78 2.19 18.80 -1.04
C LEU A 78 1.72 20.26 -1.04
N LYS A 79 2.53 21.20 -1.55
CA LYS A 79 2.15 22.62 -1.62
C LYS A 79 1.31 22.97 -2.82
N THR A 80 1.65 22.36 -3.97
CA THR A 80 0.98 22.66 -5.24
C THR A 80 -0.09 21.64 -5.60
N ASN A 81 -0.18 20.54 -4.84
CA ASN A 81 -1.07 19.40 -5.13
C ASN A 81 -0.87 18.83 -6.54
N THR A 82 0.39 18.78 -6.99
CA THR A 82 0.75 18.27 -8.32
C THR A 82 1.57 17.01 -8.22
N LYS A 83 1.38 16.10 -9.16
CA LYS A 83 2.16 14.86 -9.26
C LYS A 83 2.84 14.72 -10.62
N ARG A 84 4.02 14.11 -10.63
CA ARG A 84 4.83 13.82 -11.81
C ARG A 84 5.44 12.42 -11.71
N PHE A 85 5.41 11.67 -12.79
CA PHE A 85 6.15 10.42 -12.90
C PHE A 85 7.66 10.67 -13.03
N ILE A 86 8.46 9.86 -12.37
CA ILE A 86 9.93 9.86 -12.42
C ILE A 86 10.43 8.72 -13.30
N SER A 87 9.67 7.64 -13.41
CA SER A 87 9.99 6.50 -14.26
C SER A 87 8.92 6.27 -15.32
N ASP A 88 9.31 5.62 -16.40
CA ASP A 88 8.43 5.14 -17.46
C ASP A 88 9.05 3.87 -18.05
N THR A 89 8.78 2.71 -17.40
CA THR A 89 9.33 1.43 -17.83
C THR A 89 8.20 0.55 -18.35
N PRO A 90 7.99 0.50 -19.68
CA PRO A 90 6.80 -0.12 -20.29
C PRO A 90 6.56 -1.59 -19.93
N ASN A 91 7.61 -2.36 -19.70
CA ASN A 91 7.55 -3.80 -19.42
C ASN A 91 8.12 -4.15 -18.04
N GLY A 92 8.16 -3.21 -17.11
CA GLY A 92 8.69 -3.41 -15.78
C GLY A 92 7.82 -2.75 -14.72
N GLY A 93 8.35 -2.67 -13.51
CA GLY A 93 7.69 -1.93 -12.43
C GLY A 93 8.69 -1.48 -11.39
N GLU A 94 8.59 -0.24 -10.97
CA GLU A 94 9.45 0.33 -9.95
C GLU A 94 8.79 0.37 -8.58
N PHE A 95 9.59 0.10 -7.55
CA PHE A 95 9.16 -0.05 -6.17
C PHE A 95 10.18 0.56 -5.20
N SER A 96 9.74 0.83 -3.97
CA SER A 96 10.61 1.29 -2.87
C SER A 96 11.48 2.49 -3.22
N PRO A 97 10.90 3.60 -3.76
CA PRO A 97 11.67 4.77 -4.12
C PRO A 97 12.27 5.44 -2.90
N GLN A 98 13.53 5.90 -3.03
CA GLN A 98 14.20 6.68 -1.99
C GLN A 98 15.09 7.74 -2.63
N ARG A 99 15.23 8.90 -1.97
CA ARG A 99 16.25 9.86 -2.35
C ARG A 99 17.63 9.35 -1.97
N ILE A 100 18.60 9.44 -2.89
CA ILE A 100 19.99 9.12 -2.58
C ILE A 100 20.58 10.24 -1.70
N PRO A 101 21.18 9.92 -0.54
CA PRO A 101 21.72 10.92 0.38
C PRO A 101 22.74 11.85 -0.30
N LYS A 102 22.60 13.15 -0.07
CA LYS A 102 23.44 14.21 -0.66
C LYS A 102 23.39 14.27 -2.20
N SER A 103 22.33 13.75 -2.81
CA SER A 103 22.03 13.85 -4.24
C SER A 103 20.61 14.33 -4.44
N ASN A 104 20.29 14.75 -5.66
CA ASN A 104 18.91 14.95 -6.10
C ASN A 104 18.34 13.68 -6.73
N ASP A 105 19.17 12.69 -7.02
CA ASP A 105 18.75 11.45 -7.67
C ASP A 105 17.95 10.55 -6.74
N ILE A 106 17.17 9.69 -7.36
CA ILE A 106 16.29 8.73 -6.72
C ILE A 106 16.83 7.33 -6.99
N SER A 107 16.72 6.46 -6.01
CA SER A 107 16.93 5.04 -6.19
C SER A 107 15.59 4.30 -6.10
N ALA A 108 15.43 3.24 -6.87
CA ALA A 108 14.28 2.35 -6.79
C ALA A 108 14.65 0.91 -7.14
N VAL A 109 13.89 -0.02 -6.60
CA VAL A 109 13.90 -1.42 -7.05
C VAL A 109 13.10 -1.50 -8.33
N ARG A 110 13.62 -2.11 -9.38
CA ARG A 110 12.90 -2.38 -10.62
C ARG A 110 12.76 -3.87 -10.86
N LEU A 111 11.52 -4.31 -11.05
CA LEU A 111 11.22 -5.63 -11.59
C LEU A 111 11.19 -5.51 -13.11
N ASP A 112 12.20 -6.06 -13.77
CA ASP A 112 12.32 -6.06 -15.22
C ASP A 112 11.42 -7.15 -15.86
N ASP A 113 11.21 -7.08 -17.16
CA ASP A 113 10.39 -8.02 -17.94
C ASP A 113 10.95 -9.45 -17.96
N ASP A 114 12.23 -9.64 -17.66
CA ASP A 114 12.87 -10.94 -17.45
C ASP A 114 12.56 -11.56 -16.06
N GLY A 115 11.75 -10.86 -15.23
CA GLY A 115 11.37 -11.29 -13.89
C GLY A 115 12.45 -11.07 -12.83
N LEU A 116 13.54 -10.40 -13.16
CA LEU A 116 14.61 -10.10 -12.19
C LEU A 116 14.39 -8.73 -11.53
N GLN A 117 14.56 -8.72 -10.22
CA GLN A 117 14.60 -7.48 -9.45
C GLN A 117 16.03 -6.93 -9.44
N ARG A 118 16.17 -5.66 -9.85
CA ARG A 118 17.41 -4.92 -9.88
C ARG A 118 17.27 -3.61 -9.13
N PHE A 119 18.38 -3.01 -8.71
CA PHE A 119 18.37 -1.75 -7.97
C PHE A 119 18.99 -0.64 -8.81
N TYR A 120 18.17 0.38 -9.14
CA TYR A 120 18.52 1.46 -10.06
C TYR A 120 18.63 2.82 -9.37
N GLN A 121 19.47 3.68 -9.92
CA GLN A 121 19.49 5.12 -9.72
C GLN A 121 18.81 5.78 -10.91
N TYR A 122 17.94 6.75 -10.66
CA TYR A 122 17.27 7.60 -11.64
C TYR A 122 17.74 9.03 -11.45
N ASP A 123 18.26 9.66 -12.52
CA ASP A 123 18.52 11.08 -12.53
C ASP A 123 17.20 11.85 -12.41
N PHE A 124 17.13 12.78 -11.47
CA PHE A 124 15.86 13.45 -11.14
C PHE A 124 15.30 14.33 -12.27
N LYS A 125 16.15 14.78 -13.21
CA LYS A 125 15.75 15.69 -14.29
C LYS A 125 15.54 14.99 -15.61
N SER A 126 16.44 14.09 -15.97
CA SER A 126 16.49 13.44 -17.30
C SER A 126 15.86 12.06 -17.31
N GLU A 127 15.51 11.52 -16.14
CA GLU A 127 14.93 10.16 -15.99
C GLU A 127 15.87 9.03 -16.46
N ILE A 128 17.11 9.38 -16.85
CA ILE A 128 18.14 8.39 -17.20
C ILE A 128 18.41 7.53 -15.99
N ASN A 129 18.38 6.23 -16.19
CA ASN A 129 18.59 5.26 -15.12
C ASN A 129 19.87 4.46 -15.31
N LYS A 130 20.38 3.95 -14.18
CA LYS A 130 21.58 3.11 -14.15
C LYS A 130 21.50 2.15 -12.97
N GLU A 131 21.80 0.88 -13.21
CA GLU A 131 21.90 -0.13 -12.16
C GLU A 131 23.05 0.19 -11.19
N ILE A 132 22.78 0.03 -9.87
CA ILE A 132 23.75 0.39 -8.82
C ILE A 132 24.34 -0.86 -8.15
N ILE A 133 23.54 -1.94 -7.98
CA ILE A 133 23.96 -3.18 -7.32
C ILE A 133 23.60 -4.37 -8.21
N PRO A 134 24.49 -4.78 -9.14
CA PRO A 134 24.17 -5.83 -10.11
C PRO A 134 24.15 -7.25 -9.51
N ASP A 135 24.80 -7.46 -8.36
CA ASP A 135 25.00 -8.80 -7.81
C ASP A 135 23.92 -9.22 -6.80
N LEU A 136 22.92 -8.38 -6.53
CA LEU A 136 21.85 -8.65 -5.57
C LEU A 136 20.46 -8.41 -6.18
N LYS A 137 19.54 -9.33 -5.94
CA LYS A 137 18.11 -9.14 -6.18
C LYS A 137 17.50 -8.32 -5.03
N VAL A 138 17.72 -7.00 -5.04
CA VAL A 138 17.26 -6.12 -3.98
C VAL A 138 15.74 -6.03 -3.94
N ALA A 139 15.14 -6.21 -2.75
CA ALA A 139 13.72 -6.07 -2.51
C ALA A 139 13.39 -4.80 -1.70
N TYR A 140 14.11 -4.55 -0.61
CA TYR A 140 13.86 -3.39 0.26
C TYR A 140 15.19 -2.72 0.63
N PRO A 141 15.46 -1.53 0.08
CA PRO A 141 16.68 -0.76 0.35
C PRO A 141 16.50 0.18 1.54
N SER A 142 17.60 0.58 2.18
CA SER A 142 17.67 1.74 3.07
C SER A 142 19.07 2.32 3.11
N TRP A 143 19.18 3.62 2.81
CA TRP A 143 20.45 4.33 2.77
C TRP A 143 20.94 4.71 4.18
N PHE A 144 22.21 4.45 4.46
CA PHE A 144 22.91 5.00 5.61
C PHE A 144 23.58 6.33 5.26
N ASP A 145 24.34 6.35 4.17
CA ASP A 145 24.91 7.54 3.55
C ASP A 145 24.98 7.36 2.01
N LYS A 146 25.63 8.27 1.29
CA LYS A 146 25.72 8.22 -0.19
C LYS A 146 26.45 7.00 -0.76
N ASN A 147 27.23 6.27 0.05
CA ASN A 147 28.03 5.12 -0.40
C ASN A 147 27.69 3.84 0.33
N THR A 148 26.98 3.92 1.45
CA THR A 148 26.67 2.80 2.34
C THR A 148 25.17 2.64 2.49
N MET A 149 24.67 1.43 2.33
CA MET A 149 23.27 1.10 2.56
C MET A 149 23.10 -0.31 3.10
N ILE A 150 21.97 -0.58 3.71
CA ILE A 150 21.50 -1.94 3.91
C ILE A 150 20.46 -2.28 2.83
N ALA A 151 20.51 -3.51 2.34
CA ALA A 151 19.57 -4.02 1.37
C ALA A 151 19.02 -5.37 1.84
N VAL A 152 17.70 -5.49 1.87
CA VAL A 152 17.07 -6.80 1.97
C VAL A 152 16.99 -7.35 0.55
N ALA A 153 17.63 -8.50 0.33
CA ALA A 153 17.69 -9.13 -0.99
C ALA A 153 17.06 -10.53 -0.96
N ILE A 154 16.56 -10.97 -2.12
CA ILE A 154 15.99 -12.30 -2.30
C ILE A 154 17.13 -13.28 -2.60
N VAL A 155 17.30 -14.27 -1.73
CA VAL A 155 18.30 -15.35 -1.85
C VAL A 155 17.58 -16.68 -1.64
N HIS A 156 17.55 -17.55 -2.65
CA HIS A 156 16.87 -18.86 -2.59
C HIS A 156 15.47 -18.79 -1.95
N ASP A 157 14.63 -17.90 -2.46
CA ASP A 157 13.24 -17.66 -2.00
C ASP A 157 13.10 -17.19 -0.54
N SER A 158 14.19 -16.75 0.08
CA SER A 158 14.19 -16.11 1.40
C SER A 158 14.72 -14.68 1.35
N LEU A 159 14.40 -13.89 2.37
CA LEU A 159 14.90 -12.53 2.50
C LEU A 159 16.13 -12.50 3.43
N GLU A 160 17.23 -11.97 2.91
CA GLU A 160 18.48 -11.80 3.66
C GLU A 160 18.90 -10.32 3.69
N LEU A 161 19.49 -9.88 4.79
CA LEU A 161 20.02 -8.53 4.98
C LEU A 161 21.48 -8.48 4.51
N PHE A 162 21.77 -7.51 3.66
CA PHE A 162 23.12 -7.19 3.21
C PHE A 162 23.53 -5.79 3.65
N LEU A 163 24.79 -5.65 4.04
CA LEU A 163 25.47 -4.36 4.14
C LEU A 163 26.26 -4.13 2.85
N CYS A 164 25.90 -3.08 2.11
CA CYS A 164 26.45 -2.76 0.80
C CYS A 164 27.36 -1.52 0.89
N ASP A 165 28.61 -1.65 0.45
CA ASP A 165 29.54 -0.54 0.24
C ASP A 165 29.68 -0.29 -1.28
N LEU A 166 29.02 0.74 -1.77
CA LEU A 166 28.95 1.05 -3.21
C LEU A 166 30.28 1.58 -3.75
N LYS A 167 31.12 2.18 -2.89
CA LYS A 167 32.44 2.65 -3.29
C LYS A 167 33.41 1.49 -3.49
N LYS A 168 33.36 0.50 -2.61
CA LYS A 168 34.20 -0.71 -2.70
C LYS A 168 33.57 -1.79 -3.57
N LYS A 169 32.29 -1.63 -3.94
CA LYS A 169 31.48 -2.63 -4.67
C LYS A 169 31.46 -3.97 -3.95
N THR A 170 31.18 -3.95 -2.64
CA THR A 170 31.13 -5.17 -1.81
C THR A 170 29.79 -5.27 -1.09
N ASN A 171 29.25 -6.48 -1.02
CA ASN A 171 28.00 -6.82 -0.38
C ASN A 171 28.25 -7.92 0.67
N PHE A 172 27.99 -7.63 1.95
CA PHE A 172 28.19 -8.56 3.04
C PHE A 172 26.84 -9.04 3.57
N SER A 173 26.58 -10.35 3.55
CA SER A 173 25.42 -10.93 4.21
C SER A 173 25.54 -10.76 5.73
N ILE A 174 24.50 -10.22 6.34
CA ILE A 174 24.46 -9.86 7.76
C ILE A 174 23.54 -10.80 8.54
N ALA A 175 22.31 -11.04 8.02
CA ALA A 175 21.32 -11.84 8.70
C ALA A 175 20.31 -12.42 7.70
N LYS A 176 19.66 -13.52 8.11
CA LYS A 176 18.64 -14.23 7.30
C LYS A 176 17.26 -14.08 7.93
N ASN A 177 16.22 -14.46 7.16
CA ASN A 177 14.81 -14.38 7.58
C ASN A 177 14.43 -12.98 8.04
N ILE A 178 14.58 -12.01 7.13
CA ILE A 178 14.41 -10.59 7.40
C ILE A 178 13.03 -10.13 6.94
N GLY A 179 12.46 -9.17 7.66
CA GLY A 179 11.25 -8.44 7.24
C GLY A 179 11.57 -7.33 6.24
N ARG A 180 10.50 -6.68 5.80
CA ARG A 180 10.54 -5.64 4.75
C ARG A 180 10.86 -4.23 5.25
N SER A 181 10.70 -3.93 6.55
CA SER A 181 11.01 -2.62 7.11
C SER A 181 12.45 -2.53 7.55
N VAL A 182 13.19 -1.69 6.86
CA VAL A 182 14.59 -1.34 7.12
C VAL A 182 14.75 0.17 7.10
N HIS A 183 15.36 0.75 8.16
CA HIS A 183 15.42 2.20 8.33
C HIS A 183 16.73 2.63 8.98
N ARG A 184 17.14 3.86 8.71
CA ARG A 184 18.12 4.54 9.54
C ARG A 184 17.45 4.96 10.86
N ILE A 185 18.10 4.71 12.00
CA ILE A 185 17.64 5.24 13.28
C ILE A 185 18.11 6.70 13.36
N PRO A 186 17.21 7.68 13.51
CA PRO A 186 17.58 9.10 13.57
C PRO A 186 18.60 9.38 14.67
N ASN A 187 19.44 10.41 14.49
CA ASN A 187 20.46 10.91 15.41
C ASN A 187 21.50 9.86 15.85
N THR A 188 21.54 8.68 15.21
CA THR A 188 22.47 7.61 15.53
C THR A 188 23.30 7.18 14.31
N ASN A 189 24.31 6.35 14.54
CA ASN A 189 25.06 5.63 13.51
C ASN A 189 24.50 4.20 13.30
N LEU A 190 23.22 3.99 13.53
CA LEU A 190 22.59 2.69 13.49
C LEU A 190 21.51 2.62 12.38
N MET A 191 21.37 1.42 11.84
CA MET A 191 20.25 1.01 11.00
C MET A 191 19.36 0.05 11.77
N SER A 192 18.06 0.07 11.54
CA SER A 192 17.15 -0.92 12.09
C SER A 192 16.62 -1.87 11.03
N PHE A 193 16.34 -3.09 11.43
CA PHE A 193 15.74 -4.13 10.60
C PHE A 193 14.92 -5.11 11.45
N ILE A 194 14.00 -5.81 10.80
CA ILE A 194 13.15 -6.81 11.45
C ILE A 194 13.70 -8.21 11.19
N SER A 195 14.02 -8.95 12.28
CA SER A 195 14.38 -10.37 12.23
C SER A 195 13.14 -11.23 12.43
N LYS A 196 12.89 -12.14 11.50
CA LYS A 196 11.80 -13.13 11.52
C LYS A 196 12.27 -14.54 11.88
N GLU A 197 13.46 -14.68 12.47
CA GLU A 197 14.02 -15.97 12.89
C GLU A 197 13.10 -16.70 13.90
N ASN A 198 12.46 -15.95 14.79
CA ASN A 198 11.42 -16.48 15.66
C ASN A 198 10.06 -16.31 14.99
N LYS A 199 9.38 -17.44 14.69
CA LYS A 199 8.08 -17.46 14.00
C LYS A 199 6.94 -16.89 14.85
N ASP A 200 7.06 -16.94 16.17
CA ASP A 200 6.01 -16.51 17.10
C ASP A 200 6.16 -15.04 17.50
N SER A 201 7.34 -14.45 17.30
CA SER A 201 7.62 -13.08 17.68
C SER A 201 8.79 -12.50 16.89
N TRP A 202 8.50 -11.58 16.00
CA TRP A 202 9.53 -10.88 15.24
C TRP A 202 10.22 -9.83 16.10
N LEU A 203 11.54 -9.65 15.88
CA LEU A 203 12.36 -8.74 16.66
C LEU A 203 12.81 -7.57 15.81
N LEU A 204 12.64 -6.36 16.34
CA LEU A 204 13.33 -5.18 15.81
C LEU A 204 14.76 -5.20 16.35
N LYS A 205 15.74 -5.18 15.46
CA LYS A 205 17.16 -5.17 15.77
C LYS A 205 17.84 -3.93 15.19
N SER A 206 18.90 -3.46 15.81
CA SER A 206 19.81 -2.46 15.26
C SER A 206 21.06 -3.12 14.69
N LEU A 207 21.63 -2.50 13.66
CA LEU A 207 22.91 -2.83 13.05
C LEU A 207 23.77 -1.56 13.01
N ASN A 208 25.00 -1.65 13.51
CA ASN A 208 26.01 -0.63 13.27
C ASN A 208 26.76 -0.97 11.97
N PRO A 209 26.67 -0.14 10.90
CA PRO A 209 27.34 -0.45 9.63
C PRO A 209 28.86 -0.46 9.68
N GLU A 210 29.47 0.21 10.66
CA GLU A 210 30.95 0.32 10.78
C GLU A 210 31.56 -0.95 11.35
N ASN A 211 31.02 -1.46 12.48
CA ASN A 211 31.55 -2.60 13.20
C ASN A 211 30.71 -3.88 13.05
N LYS A 212 29.55 -3.80 12.37
CA LYS A 212 28.58 -4.89 12.16
C LYS A 212 27.95 -5.44 13.45
N GLU A 213 28.00 -4.70 14.53
CA GLU A 213 27.35 -5.10 15.79
C GLU A 213 25.82 -5.06 15.62
N ILE A 214 25.16 -6.12 16.11
CA ILE A 214 23.71 -6.26 16.12
C ILE A 214 23.21 -6.29 17.54
N LYS A 215 22.17 -5.50 17.85
CA LYS A 215 21.48 -5.52 19.15
C LYS A 215 19.97 -5.63 18.94
N THR A 216 19.29 -6.33 19.85
CA THR A 216 17.82 -6.34 19.88
C THR A 216 17.32 -5.07 20.54
N ILE A 217 16.38 -4.39 19.89
CA ILE A 217 15.70 -3.20 20.40
C ILE A 217 14.44 -3.61 21.15
N THR A 218 13.53 -4.32 20.48
CA THR A 218 12.25 -4.75 21.06
C THR A 218 11.62 -5.89 20.27
N SER A 219 10.59 -6.52 20.86
CA SER A 219 9.73 -7.47 20.17
C SER A 219 8.55 -6.73 19.52
N LEU A 220 8.28 -7.05 18.27
CA LEU A 220 7.15 -6.50 17.49
C LEU A 220 5.95 -7.45 17.44
N LYS A 221 6.01 -8.58 18.15
CA LYS A 221 5.08 -9.69 17.94
C LYS A 221 5.14 -10.12 16.45
N LEU A 222 4.11 -9.89 15.65
CA LEU A 222 4.10 -10.22 14.22
C LEU A 222 3.87 -8.95 13.35
N GLN A 223 4.25 -7.77 13.86
CA GLN A 223 4.12 -6.51 13.12
C GLN A 223 5.36 -6.26 12.27
N GLU A 224 5.15 -5.78 11.05
CA GLU A 224 6.24 -5.61 10.09
C GLU A 224 6.46 -4.17 9.65
N ASP A 225 5.42 -3.34 9.64
CA ASP A 225 5.53 -1.98 9.14
C ASP A 225 5.82 -1.01 10.29
N VAL A 226 7.05 -0.51 10.30
CA VAL A 226 7.55 0.43 11.31
C VAL A 226 8.25 1.61 10.66
N THR A 227 8.36 2.72 11.39
CA THR A 227 9.19 3.88 11.04
C THR A 227 9.62 4.61 12.29
N TRP A 228 10.53 5.58 12.16
CA TRP A 228 11.04 6.35 13.29
C TRP A 228 10.63 7.82 13.20
N LEU A 229 10.20 8.40 14.33
CA LEU A 229 10.16 9.85 14.51
C LEU A 229 11.58 10.39 14.71
N PRO A 230 11.85 11.66 14.39
CA PRO A 230 13.19 12.27 14.56
C PRO A 230 13.73 12.22 16.01
N ASN A 231 12.88 12.07 17.00
CA ASN A 231 13.23 11.93 18.40
C ASN A 231 13.44 10.47 18.86
N GLU A 232 13.69 9.56 17.93
CA GLU A 232 13.97 8.14 18.15
C GLU A 232 12.77 7.33 18.72
N THR A 233 11.56 7.90 18.68
CA THR A 233 10.34 7.15 18.97
C THR A 233 9.97 6.30 17.75
N LEU A 234 9.77 5.00 17.96
CA LEU A 234 9.30 4.06 16.95
C LEU A 234 7.79 4.20 16.75
N LEU A 235 7.34 4.26 15.50
CA LEU A 235 5.95 4.07 15.11
C LEU A 235 5.76 2.67 14.53
N ILE A 236 4.66 2.01 14.90
CA ILE A 236 4.34 0.63 14.51
C ILE A 236 2.91 0.62 14.00
N SER A 237 2.68 0.26 12.73
CA SER A 237 1.33 0.11 12.20
C SER A 237 0.78 -1.29 12.46
N ARG A 238 -0.52 -1.36 12.75
CA ARG A 238 -1.25 -2.59 12.95
C ARG A 238 -2.73 -2.38 12.69
N ASP A 239 -3.29 -3.06 11.72
CA ASP A 239 -4.68 -2.91 11.31
C ASP A 239 -5.02 -1.43 11.01
N ASN A 240 -5.98 -0.84 11.71
CA ASN A 240 -6.37 0.56 11.58
C ASN A 240 -5.70 1.47 12.62
N TYR A 241 -4.60 1.03 13.23
CA TYR A 241 -3.95 1.74 14.31
C TYR A 241 -2.47 1.96 14.02
N ILE A 242 -1.93 3.04 14.59
CA ILE A 242 -0.50 3.26 14.73
C ILE A 242 -0.18 3.38 16.22
N TYR A 243 0.81 2.63 16.67
CA TYR A 243 1.33 2.67 18.02
C TYR A 243 2.67 3.37 18.04
N LYS A 244 3.01 4.01 19.16
CA LYS A 244 4.33 4.59 19.43
C LYS A 244 5.02 3.83 20.55
N PHE A 245 6.35 3.78 20.46
CA PHE A 245 7.21 3.13 21.45
C PHE A 245 8.56 3.85 21.51
N ASP A 246 8.91 4.39 22.68
CA ASP A 246 10.24 4.90 22.96
C ASP A 246 11.07 3.76 23.59
N PRO A 247 12.10 3.22 22.89
CA PRO A 247 12.83 2.07 23.39
C PRO A 247 13.55 2.28 24.73
N GLU A 248 13.83 3.53 25.11
CA GLU A 248 14.53 3.86 26.34
C GLU A 248 13.58 4.10 27.52
N LYS A 249 12.32 4.50 27.24
CA LYS A 249 11.38 4.96 28.26
C LYS A 249 10.17 4.05 28.44
N ASP A 250 9.71 3.43 27.34
CA ASP A 250 8.43 2.73 27.36
C ASP A 250 8.62 1.24 27.65
N LYS A 251 7.76 0.67 28.48
CA LYS A 251 7.69 -0.77 28.70
C LYS A 251 6.89 -1.49 27.61
N THR A 252 5.90 -0.80 27.07
CA THR A 252 4.98 -1.33 26.03
C THR A 252 4.57 -0.22 25.07
N PRO A 253 4.29 -0.55 23.81
CA PRO A 253 3.73 0.41 22.86
C PRO A 253 2.40 1.00 23.34
N SER A 254 2.18 2.30 23.11
CA SER A 254 0.96 3.02 23.39
C SER A 254 0.33 3.54 22.09
N LEU A 255 -0.99 3.80 22.10
CA LEU A 255 -1.69 4.29 20.92
C LEU A 255 -1.16 5.66 20.49
N PHE A 256 -0.82 5.79 19.21
CA PHE A 256 -0.44 7.04 18.57
C PHE A 256 -1.57 7.60 17.72
N PHE A 257 -2.22 6.74 16.92
CA PHE A 257 -3.30 7.10 16.02
C PHE A 257 -4.29 5.95 15.89
N SER A 258 -5.58 6.30 15.82
CA SER A 258 -6.66 5.38 15.44
C SER A 258 -7.43 6.03 14.31
N SER A 259 -7.51 5.36 13.18
CA SER A 259 -8.33 5.84 12.09
C SER A 259 -9.80 5.83 12.51
N ALA A 260 -10.41 7.00 12.54
CA ALA A 260 -11.86 7.18 12.61
C ALA A 260 -12.45 7.49 11.23
N ASP A 261 -11.61 7.55 10.20
CA ASP A 261 -11.99 7.81 8.83
C ASP A 261 -12.23 6.47 8.11
N ASP A 262 -13.43 6.26 7.63
CA ASP A 262 -13.86 5.05 6.92
C ASP A 262 -13.10 4.82 5.61
N ASN A 263 -12.37 5.83 5.13
CA ASN A 263 -11.50 5.71 3.96
C ASN A 263 -10.15 5.05 4.25
N ILE A 264 -9.79 4.87 5.52
CA ILE A 264 -8.51 4.29 5.94
C ILE A 264 -8.76 2.95 6.60
N ASN A 265 -8.27 1.90 5.97
CA ASN A 265 -8.39 0.54 6.43
C ASN A 265 -7.07 -0.20 6.22
N ASN A 266 -6.70 -1.09 7.14
CA ASN A 266 -5.51 -1.93 7.05
C ASN A 266 -4.23 -1.13 6.74
N ILE A 267 -3.82 -0.26 7.67
CA ILE A 267 -2.65 0.61 7.52
C ILE A 267 -1.38 -0.20 7.36
N SER A 268 -0.67 0.05 6.28
CA SER A 268 0.65 -0.52 6.00
C SER A 268 1.61 0.58 5.54
N ARG A 269 2.91 0.29 5.49
CA ARG A 269 3.93 1.19 4.92
C ARG A 269 3.82 2.63 5.42
N ILE A 270 4.30 2.88 6.60
CA ILE A 270 4.35 4.21 7.19
C ILE A 270 5.72 4.87 6.99
N ALA A 271 5.72 6.19 6.74
CA ALA A 271 6.92 7.01 6.63
C ALA A 271 6.71 8.36 7.31
N VAL A 272 7.76 8.92 7.89
CA VAL A 272 7.76 10.22 8.55
C VAL A 272 8.77 11.13 7.86
N ASN A 273 8.46 12.42 7.70
CA ASN A 273 9.39 13.40 7.15
C ASN A 273 10.50 13.78 8.14
N SER A 274 11.51 14.49 7.64
CA SER A 274 12.75 14.75 8.39
C SER A 274 12.57 15.56 9.67
N ASP A 275 11.55 16.43 9.73
CA ASP A 275 11.26 17.27 10.90
C ASP A 275 10.19 16.68 11.84
N GLY A 276 9.59 15.54 11.46
CA GLY A 276 8.57 14.86 12.27
C GLY A 276 7.21 15.54 12.29
N THR A 277 6.92 16.41 11.32
CA THR A 277 5.65 17.14 11.21
C THR A 277 4.63 16.48 10.31
N LYS A 278 5.07 15.49 9.49
CA LYS A 278 4.18 14.78 8.56
C LYS A 278 4.38 13.27 8.61
N LEU A 279 3.27 12.57 8.47
CA LEU A 279 3.21 11.11 8.32
C LEU A 279 2.57 10.77 6.99
N ALA A 280 3.23 9.95 6.20
CA ALA A 280 2.62 9.24 5.07
C ALA A 280 2.30 7.80 5.48
N LEU A 281 1.15 7.30 5.07
CA LEU A 281 0.75 5.91 5.28
C LEU A 281 0.09 5.36 4.02
N VAL A 282 0.13 4.05 3.89
CA VAL A 282 -0.60 3.30 2.88
C VAL A 282 -1.78 2.61 3.55
N ALA A 283 -2.95 2.70 2.95
CA ALA A 283 -4.14 2.03 3.44
C ALA A 283 -4.95 1.41 2.30
N GLU A 284 -5.69 0.38 2.60
CA GLU A 284 -6.70 -0.15 1.69
C GLU A 284 -7.94 0.74 1.72
N VAL A 285 -8.64 0.81 0.59
CA VAL A 285 -9.92 1.50 0.53
C VAL A 285 -10.95 0.72 1.36
N SER A 286 -11.64 1.40 2.28
CA SER A 286 -12.58 0.74 3.18
C SER A 286 -13.80 0.17 2.44
N PRO A 287 -14.35 -0.96 2.89
CA PRO A 287 -15.60 -1.52 2.34
C PRO A 287 -16.76 -0.52 2.39
N GLU A 288 -16.88 0.22 3.47
CA GLU A 288 -17.94 1.23 3.66
C GLU A 288 -17.84 2.36 2.65
N TYR A 289 -16.62 2.85 2.39
CA TYR A 289 -16.38 3.88 1.38
C TYR A 289 -16.82 3.41 -0.02
N LEU A 290 -16.47 2.19 -0.40
CA LEU A 290 -16.85 1.62 -1.69
C LEU A 290 -18.38 1.50 -1.83
N ALA A 291 -19.06 1.06 -0.76
CA ALA A 291 -20.52 1.01 -0.72
C ALA A 291 -21.14 2.39 -0.77
N GLN A 292 -20.53 3.40 -0.14
CA GLN A 292 -20.99 4.77 -0.19
C GLN A 292 -20.79 5.39 -1.58
N GLU A 293 -19.65 5.16 -2.23
CA GLU A 293 -19.35 5.69 -3.56
C GLU A 293 -20.36 5.18 -4.62
N GLN A 294 -20.67 3.87 -4.61
CA GLN A 294 -21.69 3.32 -5.50
C GLN A 294 -23.08 3.89 -5.19
N PHE A 295 -23.46 4.00 -3.90
CA PHE A 295 -24.74 4.56 -3.45
C PHE A 295 -24.95 6.00 -3.96
N GLU A 296 -23.94 6.85 -3.85
CA GLU A 296 -23.98 8.20 -4.39
C GLU A 296 -24.07 8.23 -5.92
N GLY A 297 -23.29 7.36 -6.60
CA GLY A 297 -23.37 7.21 -8.05
C GLY A 297 -24.75 6.78 -8.52
N TYR A 298 -25.39 5.86 -7.80
CA TYR A 298 -26.75 5.42 -8.03
C TYR A 298 -27.77 6.57 -7.91
N ASN A 299 -27.75 7.29 -6.80
CA ASN A 299 -28.67 8.41 -6.57
C ASN A 299 -28.47 9.59 -7.52
N LYS A 300 -27.23 9.84 -7.95
CA LYS A 300 -26.89 10.82 -8.99
C LYS A 300 -27.23 10.31 -10.40
N ARG A 301 -27.64 9.06 -10.56
CA ARG A 301 -27.86 8.37 -11.85
C ARG A 301 -26.67 8.51 -12.79
N ASN A 302 -25.46 8.56 -12.22
CA ASN A 302 -24.22 8.65 -12.96
C ASN A 302 -23.61 7.27 -13.12
N ILE A 303 -23.75 6.67 -14.30
CA ILE A 303 -23.33 5.29 -14.56
C ILE A 303 -21.82 5.09 -14.31
N ASN A 304 -20.97 6.05 -14.65
CA ASN A 304 -19.53 5.91 -14.47
C ASN A 304 -19.14 5.98 -12.98
N ALA A 305 -19.73 6.89 -12.23
CA ALA A 305 -19.52 7.00 -10.78
C ALA A 305 -20.07 5.75 -10.05
N PHE A 306 -21.27 5.28 -10.45
CA PHE A 306 -21.87 4.07 -9.89
C PHE A 306 -20.99 2.83 -10.08
N LEU A 307 -20.42 2.65 -11.28
CA LEU A 307 -19.63 1.47 -11.62
C LEU A 307 -18.18 1.52 -11.10
N LYS A 308 -17.68 2.69 -10.75
CA LYS A 308 -16.27 2.90 -10.37
C LYS A 308 -15.79 1.98 -9.23
N PRO A 309 -16.54 1.75 -8.13
CA PRO A 309 -16.10 0.90 -7.02
C PRO A 309 -16.19 -0.60 -7.30
N TYR A 310 -16.81 -1.04 -8.40
CA TYR A 310 -16.98 -2.46 -8.70
C TYR A 310 -15.77 -3.08 -9.43
N ALA A 311 -15.53 -4.37 -9.16
CA ALA A 311 -14.57 -5.18 -9.90
C ALA A 311 -15.05 -5.47 -11.32
N LYS A 312 -14.10 -5.70 -12.25
CA LYS A 312 -14.43 -6.01 -13.66
C LYS A 312 -15.29 -7.27 -13.82
N ASP A 313 -15.08 -8.24 -12.96
CA ASP A 313 -15.73 -9.56 -12.91
C ASP A 313 -16.76 -9.66 -11.77
N VAL A 314 -17.31 -8.53 -11.35
CA VAL A 314 -18.33 -8.46 -10.28
C VAL A 314 -19.47 -9.43 -10.52
N LYS A 315 -19.90 -10.12 -9.47
CA LYS A 315 -21.03 -11.07 -9.50
C LYS A 315 -22.23 -10.51 -8.74
N VAL A 316 -23.40 -10.61 -9.35
CA VAL A 316 -24.66 -10.13 -8.74
C VAL A 316 -25.59 -11.32 -8.50
N TYR A 317 -26.02 -11.46 -7.27
CA TYR A 317 -26.82 -12.57 -6.79
C TYR A 317 -28.17 -12.09 -6.27
N ARG A 318 -29.17 -13.00 -6.35
CA ARG A 318 -30.39 -12.98 -5.56
C ARG A 318 -30.27 -14.00 -4.43
N PHE A 319 -30.58 -13.58 -3.19
CA PHE A 319 -30.53 -14.46 -2.03
C PHE A 319 -31.31 -15.78 -2.28
N PRO A 320 -30.82 -16.96 -1.81
CA PRO A 320 -29.59 -17.14 -1.04
C PRO A 320 -28.28 -17.11 -1.88
N ASN A 321 -28.26 -17.65 -3.12
CA ASN A 321 -27.04 -17.74 -3.96
C ASN A 321 -27.36 -17.87 -5.46
N ASN A 322 -28.49 -17.32 -5.92
CA ASN A 322 -28.86 -17.39 -7.34
C ASN A 322 -28.12 -16.31 -8.14
N LEU A 323 -27.15 -16.70 -8.95
CA LEU A 323 -26.42 -15.79 -9.81
C LEU A 323 -27.38 -15.19 -10.87
N GLU A 324 -27.56 -13.86 -10.83
CA GLU A 324 -28.36 -13.14 -11.82
C GLU A 324 -27.53 -12.74 -13.05
N TYR A 325 -26.34 -12.24 -12.84
CA TYR A 325 -25.39 -11.93 -13.89
C TYR A 325 -23.97 -11.68 -13.32
N GLU A 326 -22.99 -11.65 -14.21
CA GLU A 326 -21.58 -11.43 -13.91
C GLU A 326 -20.98 -10.41 -14.89
N GLY A 327 -20.02 -9.61 -14.40
CA GLY A 327 -19.22 -8.67 -15.18
C GLY A 327 -19.76 -7.26 -15.23
N LEU A 328 -18.81 -6.32 -15.19
CA LEU A 328 -19.08 -4.88 -15.13
C LEU A 328 -19.84 -4.37 -16.36
N GLU A 329 -19.61 -4.91 -17.55
CA GLU A 329 -20.31 -4.52 -18.78
C GLU A 329 -21.80 -4.96 -18.76
N ASN A 330 -22.10 -6.13 -18.21
CA ASN A 330 -23.48 -6.55 -18.01
C ASN A 330 -24.19 -5.66 -16.98
N MET A 331 -23.50 -5.27 -15.92
CA MET A 331 -24.00 -4.31 -14.96
C MET A 331 -24.25 -2.96 -15.61
N ARG A 332 -23.33 -2.44 -16.43
CA ARG A 332 -23.49 -1.19 -17.18
C ARG A 332 -24.77 -1.21 -18.03
N THR A 333 -24.92 -2.22 -18.85
CA THR A 333 -26.07 -2.34 -19.76
C THR A 333 -27.40 -2.29 -19.01
N ARG A 334 -27.48 -2.96 -17.84
CA ARG A 334 -28.71 -2.99 -17.00
C ARG A 334 -28.99 -1.64 -16.34
N TYR A 335 -27.98 -1.01 -15.74
CA TYR A 335 -28.19 0.20 -14.97
C TYR A 335 -28.24 1.46 -15.84
N GLU A 336 -27.56 1.52 -16.98
CA GLU A 336 -27.63 2.67 -17.88
C GLU A 336 -29.06 2.89 -18.41
N GLY A 337 -29.72 1.81 -18.86
CA GLY A 337 -31.12 1.85 -19.26
C GLY A 337 -32.06 2.20 -18.11
N PHE A 338 -31.83 1.65 -16.94
CA PHE A 338 -32.62 1.90 -15.74
C PHE A 338 -32.51 3.36 -15.28
N PHE A 339 -31.30 3.93 -15.22
CA PHE A 339 -31.04 5.31 -14.84
C PHE A 339 -31.70 6.32 -15.82
N LYS A 340 -31.67 6.00 -17.13
CA LYS A 340 -32.28 6.84 -18.17
C LYS A 340 -33.81 6.86 -18.11
N ASN A 341 -34.40 5.70 -17.81
CA ASN A 341 -35.85 5.51 -17.93
C ASN A 341 -36.64 5.67 -16.61
N THR A 342 -35.95 5.93 -15.48
CA THR A 342 -36.57 6.04 -14.15
C THR A 342 -36.29 7.42 -13.56
N ALA A 343 -37.19 8.37 -13.83
CA ALA A 343 -37.01 9.78 -13.48
C ALA A 343 -37.02 10.01 -11.95
N ASP A 344 -37.81 9.24 -11.22
CA ASP A 344 -38.01 9.31 -9.77
C ASP A 344 -37.07 8.35 -8.99
N LEU A 345 -36.04 7.82 -9.66
CA LEU A 345 -35.12 6.89 -9.02
C LEU A 345 -34.38 7.55 -7.85
N HIS A 346 -34.59 6.99 -6.67
CA HIS A 346 -33.94 7.39 -5.43
C HIS A 346 -33.80 6.23 -4.47
N CYS A 347 -32.67 6.13 -3.83
CA CYS A 347 -32.39 5.17 -2.78
C CYS A 347 -32.11 5.92 -1.48
N GLU A 348 -32.82 5.58 -0.40
CA GLU A 348 -32.58 6.06 0.94
C GLU A 348 -31.92 4.95 1.75
N LEU A 349 -30.78 5.26 2.39
CA LEU A 349 -30.10 4.33 3.28
C LEU A 349 -30.76 4.40 4.67
N ILE A 350 -31.48 3.35 5.04
CA ILE A 350 -32.14 3.25 6.35
C ILE A 350 -31.09 2.89 7.43
N LYS A 351 -30.24 1.90 7.13
CA LYS A 351 -29.22 1.41 8.05
C LYS A 351 -28.09 0.72 7.28
N ARG A 352 -26.86 0.96 7.69
CA ARG A 352 -25.66 0.25 7.24
C ARG A 352 -25.04 -0.54 8.37
N ILE A 353 -24.54 -1.73 8.07
CA ILE A 353 -23.74 -2.58 8.96
C ILE A 353 -22.47 -2.94 8.18
N VAL A 354 -21.31 -2.68 8.77
CA VAL A 354 -20.02 -3.08 8.22
C VAL A 354 -19.44 -4.21 9.07
N HIS A 355 -19.06 -5.29 8.43
CA HIS A 355 -18.38 -6.40 9.11
C HIS A 355 -17.29 -6.99 8.22
N LYS A 356 -16.03 -6.81 8.63
CA LYS A 356 -14.85 -7.24 7.84
C LYS A 356 -14.91 -6.64 6.43
N ASN A 357 -14.91 -7.49 5.40
CA ASN A 357 -14.99 -7.11 3.99
C ASN A 357 -16.44 -7.06 3.45
N GLN A 358 -17.43 -7.01 4.31
CA GLN A 358 -18.84 -6.96 3.91
C GLN A 358 -19.53 -5.69 4.41
N VAL A 359 -20.38 -5.13 3.55
CA VAL A 359 -21.29 -4.04 3.89
C VAL A 359 -22.71 -4.50 3.62
N ILE A 360 -23.59 -4.34 4.60
CA ILE A 360 -25.00 -4.70 4.51
C ILE A 360 -25.81 -3.43 4.61
N ASP A 361 -26.43 -3.02 3.51
CA ASP A 361 -27.32 -1.85 3.44
C ASP A 361 -28.77 -2.26 3.46
N HIS A 362 -29.53 -1.73 4.40
CA HIS A 362 -30.97 -1.77 4.41
C HIS A 362 -31.47 -0.46 3.78
N GLU A 363 -32.16 -0.58 2.66
CA GLU A 363 -32.47 0.49 1.74
C GLU A 363 -33.96 0.63 1.50
N LEU A 364 -34.38 1.86 1.18
CA LEU A 364 -35.70 2.17 0.66
C LEU A 364 -35.56 2.73 -0.75
N VAL A 365 -35.93 1.94 -1.75
CA VAL A 365 -35.74 2.29 -3.16
C VAL A 365 -37.06 2.73 -3.77
N THR A 366 -37.09 3.96 -4.29
CA THR A 366 -38.22 4.53 -5.07
C THR A 366 -37.88 4.46 -6.56
N ALA A 367 -38.80 3.90 -7.35
CA ALA A 367 -38.68 3.79 -8.79
C ALA A 367 -40.08 3.63 -9.43
N ASN A 368 -40.37 4.45 -10.49
CA ASN A 368 -41.63 4.40 -11.23
C ASN A 368 -42.86 4.51 -10.33
N GLY A 369 -42.84 5.47 -9.39
CA GLY A 369 -43.93 5.73 -8.44
C GLY A 369 -44.14 4.69 -7.36
N LYS A 370 -43.24 3.70 -7.22
CA LYS A 370 -43.28 2.64 -6.21
C LYS A 370 -42.06 2.67 -5.32
N THR A 371 -42.31 2.49 -4.03
CA THR A 371 -41.22 2.40 -3.01
C THR A 371 -41.16 0.98 -2.47
N ARG A 372 -39.96 0.43 -2.36
CA ARG A 372 -39.68 -0.95 -1.88
C ARG A 372 -38.52 -0.94 -0.89
N LYS A 373 -38.64 -1.75 0.15
CA LYS A 373 -37.49 -2.08 1.00
C LYS A 373 -36.62 -3.13 0.30
N ALA A 374 -35.31 -2.96 0.40
CA ALA A 374 -34.31 -3.88 -0.11
C ALA A 374 -33.18 -4.06 0.92
N VAL A 375 -32.51 -5.19 0.85
CA VAL A 375 -31.23 -5.38 1.53
C VAL A 375 -30.21 -5.72 0.46
N ALA A 376 -29.11 -4.96 0.41
CA ALA A 376 -27.97 -5.23 -0.43
C ALA A 376 -26.77 -5.61 0.43
N ILE A 377 -26.12 -6.72 0.10
CA ILE A 377 -24.89 -7.19 0.75
C ILE A 377 -23.77 -7.07 -0.25
N TYR A 378 -22.85 -6.14 0.00
CA TYR A 378 -21.66 -5.93 -0.81
C TYR A 378 -20.48 -6.68 -0.18
N THR A 379 -19.78 -7.49 -0.97
CA THR A 379 -18.52 -8.10 -0.55
C THR A 379 -17.36 -7.44 -1.31
N THR A 380 -16.34 -7.04 -0.58
CA THR A 380 -15.19 -6.33 -1.15
C THR A 380 -13.92 -7.17 -1.06
N GLU A 381 -13.10 -7.10 -2.09
CA GLU A 381 -11.77 -7.69 -2.15
C GLU A 381 -10.85 -6.77 -2.96
N ASN A 382 -9.61 -6.61 -2.54
CA ASN A 382 -8.61 -5.80 -3.23
C ASN A 382 -9.10 -4.37 -3.57
N GLY A 383 -9.81 -3.72 -2.63
CA GLY A 383 -10.34 -2.36 -2.80
C GLY A 383 -11.41 -2.21 -3.88
N LYS A 384 -12.14 -3.29 -4.18
CA LYS A 384 -13.28 -3.30 -5.12
C LYS A 384 -14.42 -4.14 -4.57
N ILE A 385 -15.65 -3.80 -4.97
CA ILE A 385 -16.83 -4.64 -4.74
C ILE A 385 -16.79 -5.79 -5.75
N VAL A 386 -16.58 -7.01 -5.27
CA VAL A 386 -16.50 -8.21 -6.10
C VAL A 386 -17.83 -8.95 -6.22
N SER A 387 -18.74 -8.74 -5.25
CA SER A 387 -20.09 -9.28 -5.36
C SER A 387 -21.13 -8.42 -4.66
N VAL A 388 -22.37 -8.53 -5.15
CA VAL A 388 -23.56 -7.95 -4.51
C VAL A 388 -24.62 -9.05 -4.40
N THR A 389 -25.26 -9.20 -3.23
CA THR A 389 -26.40 -10.07 -3.02
C THR A 389 -27.61 -9.24 -2.59
N PHE A 390 -28.68 -9.28 -3.38
CA PHE A 390 -29.95 -8.63 -3.04
C PHE A 390 -30.93 -9.59 -2.38
N MET A 391 -31.63 -9.09 -1.32
CA MET A 391 -32.70 -9.80 -0.60
C MET A 391 -34.03 -9.11 -0.78
#